data_bdfa3a77c5a51c71bb133811119407f4
#
_entry.id   bdfa3a77c5a51c71bb133811119407f4
#
_cell.length_a   1.000
_cell.length_b   1.000
_cell.length_c   1.000
_cell.angle_alpha   90.00
_cell.angle_beta   90.00
_cell.angle_gamma   90.00
#
_symmetry.space_group_name_H-M   'P 1'
#
loop_
_entity.id
_entity.type
_entity.pdbx_description
1 polymer ?
#
loop_
_entity_poly.entity_id
_entity_poly.type
_entity_poly.pdbx_seq_one_letter_code
_entity_poly.pdbx_strand_id
1 'polypeptide(L)'
;MAIISAANAGAGGSSGRLCFSSGSSKAGNSGRLCVGPGPATVGRGGAASVSAGSGTSASGGGLTFAAGRSIASSGGCVLTIGGEGTAASSGLVRITSANGGTAGASGRLAFSSGRAAAGNGGAASPVSYTHLTLPTMFEV
;
A
#
# COMPACT_ATOMS: atom_id res chain seq x y z
N MET A 1 -10.77 -3.02 -25.16
CA MET A 1 -10.75 -3.33 -23.72
C MET A 1 -10.22 -4.74 -23.57
N ALA A 2 -9.18 -4.94 -22.73
CA ALA A 2 -8.65 -6.27 -22.40
C ALA A 2 -9.07 -6.63 -20.96
N ILE A 3 -9.57 -7.84 -20.76
CA ILE A 3 -9.95 -8.37 -19.43
C ILE A 3 -9.22 -9.70 -19.24
N ILE A 4 -8.51 -9.84 -18.12
CA ILE A 4 -7.89 -11.09 -17.69
C ILE A 4 -8.55 -11.50 -16.39
N SER A 5 -9.27 -12.63 -16.38
CA SER A 5 -10.03 -13.11 -15.23
C SER A 5 -9.86 -14.62 -15.06
N ALA A 6 -9.94 -15.09 -13.82
CA ALA A 6 -10.14 -16.51 -13.53
C ALA A 6 -11.63 -16.88 -13.69
N ALA A 7 -11.89 -18.14 -13.95
CA ALA A 7 -13.25 -18.64 -14.07
C ALA A 7 -14.04 -18.50 -12.77
N ASN A 8 -15.33 -18.21 -12.89
CA ASN A 8 -16.25 -18.20 -11.75
C ASN A 8 -16.52 -19.61 -11.25
N ALA A 9 -16.75 -19.74 -9.95
CA ALA A 9 -17.29 -20.96 -9.37
C ALA A 9 -18.81 -21.02 -9.53
N GLY A 10 -19.36 -22.21 -9.64
CA GLY A 10 -20.80 -22.45 -9.44
C GLY A 10 -21.22 -22.35 -7.96
N ALA A 11 -22.45 -22.73 -7.67
CA ALA A 11 -23.10 -22.51 -6.37
C ALA A 11 -22.41 -23.15 -5.14
N GLY A 12 -21.46 -24.04 -5.30
CA GLY A 12 -20.78 -24.71 -4.18
C GLY A 12 -19.25 -24.84 -4.29
N GLY A 13 -18.63 -24.09 -5.21
CA GLY A 13 -17.19 -24.21 -5.46
C GLY A 13 -16.39 -22.95 -5.14
N SER A 14 -15.05 -23.06 -5.24
CA SER A 14 -14.15 -21.91 -5.19
C SER A 14 -13.78 -21.45 -6.59
N SER A 15 -13.73 -20.14 -6.83
CA SER A 15 -13.29 -19.57 -8.10
C SER A 15 -11.80 -19.80 -8.34
N GLY A 16 -11.39 -19.71 -9.60
CA GLY A 16 -10.00 -19.89 -9.98
C GLY A 16 -9.05 -18.83 -9.42
N ARG A 17 -7.80 -19.23 -9.20
CA ARG A 17 -6.72 -18.31 -8.81
C ARG A 17 -6.06 -17.69 -10.03
N LEU A 18 -5.78 -16.41 -9.99
CA LEU A 18 -4.98 -15.70 -10.97
C LEU A 18 -3.63 -15.31 -10.36
N CYS A 19 -2.53 -15.66 -11.02
CA CYS A 19 -1.17 -15.34 -10.56
C CYS A 19 -0.39 -14.61 -11.64
N PHE A 20 0.22 -13.49 -11.28
CA PHE A 20 1.22 -12.81 -12.07
C PHE A 20 2.56 -12.85 -11.34
N SER A 21 3.62 -13.31 -12.00
CA SER A 21 4.96 -13.32 -11.42
C SER A 21 6.00 -13.08 -12.51
N SER A 22 7.13 -12.49 -12.14
CA SER A 22 8.26 -12.24 -13.02
C SER A 22 9.23 -13.43 -13.14
N GLY A 23 8.95 -14.54 -12.51
CA GLY A 23 9.83 -15.69 -12.48
C GLY A 23 10.93 -15.60 -11.43
N SER A 24 11.69 -16.69 -11.28
CA SER A 24 12.82 -16.81 -10.35
C SER A 24 14.17 -16.84 -11.08
N SER A 25 15.23 -16.41 -10.41
CA SER A 25 16.61 -16.53 -10.89
C SER A 25 17.45 -17.32 -9.91
N LYS A 26 18.36 -18.16 -10.43
CA LYS A 26 19.30 -18.95 -9.60
C LYS A 26 20.60 -18.19 -9.28
N ALA A 27 21.07 -17.34 -10.19
CA ALA A 27 22.39 -16.72 -10.12
C ALA A 27 22.41 -15.21 -10.45
N GLY A 28 21.27 -14.58 -10.59
CA GLY A 28 21.16 -13.15 -10.88
C GLY A 28 19.90 -12.55 -10.24
N ASN A 29 19.56 -11.34 -10.61
CA ASN A 29 18.35 -10.68 -10.14
C ASN A 29 17.10 -11.28 -10.79
N SER A 30 16.02 -11.43 -10.02
CA SER A 30 14.71 -11.75 -10.60
C SER A 30 14.15 -10.54 -11.34
N GLY A 31 13.22 -10.79 -12.29
CA GLY A 31 12.58 -9.75 -13.07
C GLY A 31 11.69 -8.83 -12.21
N ARG A 32 11.41 -7.65 -12.74
CA ARG A 32 10.50 -6.67 -12.16
C ARG A 32 9.08 -6.88 -12.69
N LEU A 33 8.08 -6.80 -11.81
CA LEU A 33 6.67 -6.73 -12.18
C LEU A 33 6.19 -5.27 -12.05
N CYS A 34 5.64 -4.71 -13.13
CA CYS A 34 5.01 -3.38 -13.13
C CYS A 34 3.54 -3.50 -13.46
N VAL A 35 2.68 -2.94 -12.60
CA VAL A 35 1.25 -2.84 -12.81
C VAL A 35 0.81 -1.41 -12.49
N GLY A 36 0.25 -0.73 -13.47
CA GLY A 36 -0.21 0.64 -13.28
C GLY A 36 -0.74 1.25 -14.58
N PRO A 37 -1.55 2.30 -14.50
CA PRO A 37 -1.98 3.05 -15.66
C PRO A 37 -0.83 3.87 -16.25
N GLY A 38 -0.89 4.11 -17.56
CA GLY A 38 0.03 5.01 -18.23
C GLY A 38 -0.22 6.49 -17.90
N PRO A 39 0.76 7.37 -18.20
CA PRO A 39 0.59 8.79 -18.05
C PRO A 39 -0.39 9.36 -19.08
N ALA A 40 -1.05 10.46 -18.76
CA ALA A 40 -1.85 11.26 -19.69
C ALA A 40 -1.17 12.60 -19.95
N THR A 41 -1.04 13.01 -21.20
CA THR A 41 -0.48 14.32 -21.57
C THR A 41 -1.53 15.44 -21.49
N VAL A 42 -2.77 15.13 -21.80
CA VAL A 42 -3.93 16.05 -21.68
C VAL A 42 -5.05 15.28 -20.98
N GLY A 43 -5.46 15.74 -19.83
CA GLY A 43 -6.50 15.09 -19.02
C GLY A 43 -5.95 14.44 -17.74
N ARG A 44 -6.77 13.61 -17.09
CA ARG A 44 -6.43 12.96 -15.83
C ARG A 44 -5.66 11.65 -16.07
N GLY A 45 -4.67 11.37 -15.25
CA GLY A 45 -4.05 10.05 -15.17
C GLY A 45 -5.07 8.97 -14.78
N GLY A 46 -4.81 7.73 -15.18
CA GLY A 46 -5.64 6.59 -14.83
C GLY A 46 -5.52 6.24 -13.33
N ALA A 47 -6.57 5.68 -12.75
CA ALA A 47 -6.55 5.15 -11.39
C ALA A 47 -6.15 3.66 -11.38
N ALA A 48 -5.40 3.25 -10.38
CA ALA A 48 -5.16 1.84 -10.06
C ALA A 48 -5.92 1.48 -8.77
N SER A 49 -6.60 0.34 -8.77
CA SER A 49 -7.34 -0.15 -7.60
C SER A 49 -6.98 -1.60 -7.31
N VAL A 50 -6.64 -1.89 -6.06
CA VAL A 50 -6.41 -3.25 -5.56
C VAL A 50 -7.32 -3.48 -4.35
N SER A 51 -8.20 -4.49 -4.42
CA SER A 51 -9.14 -4.81 -3.35
C SER A 51 -9.20 -6.31 -3.08
N ALA A 52 -9.43 -6.68 -1.84
CA ALA A 52 -9.78 -8.05 -1.48
C ALA A 52 -11.29 -8.27 -1.60
N GLY A 53 -11.71 -9.51 -1.82
CA GLY A 53 -13.11 -9.88 -1.94
C GLY A 53 -13.86 -9.78 -0.60
N SER A 54 -15.13 -9.43 -0.66
CA SER A 54 -16.04 -9.43 0.51
C SER A 54 -16.67 -10.80 0.74
N GLY A 55 -16.90 -11.15 2.00
CA GLY A 55 -17.69 -12.32 2.40
C GLY A 55 -19.03 -11.88 2.97
N THR A 56 -20.11 -12.58 2.65
CA THR A 56 -21.45 -12.34 3.21
C THR A 56 -21.77 -13.24 4.39
N SER A 57 -21.24 -14.46 4.41
CA SER A 57 -21.47 -15.46 5.48
C SER A 57 -20.19 -15.87 6.21
N ALA A 58 -19.04 -15.37 5.80
CA ALA A 58 -17.74 -15.63 6.39
C ALA A 58 -16.88 -14.37 6.33
N SER A 59 -15.65 -14.44 6.87
CA SER A 59 -14.72 -13.33 6.84
C SER A 59 -14.38 -12.90 5.40
N GLY A 60 -14.17 -11.61 5.20
CA GLY A 60 -13.65 -11.06 3.96
C GLY A 60 -12.20 -11.50 3.70
N GLY A 61 -11.74 -11.32 2.47
CA GLY A 61 -10.37 -11.60 2.07
C GLY A 61 -9.37 -10.61 2.69
N GLY A 62 -8.13 -11.07 2.92
CA GLY A 62 -7.03 -10.21 3.35
C GLY A 62 -6.25 -9.62 2.16
N LEU A 63 -5.69 -8.43 2.33
CA LEU A 63 -4.74 -7.80 1.42
C LEU A 63 -3.42 -7.60 2.15
N THR A 64 -2.32 -8.10 1.57
CA THR A 64 -0.98 -8.02 2.18
C THR A 64 0.02 -7.42 1.19
N PHE A 65 0.72 -6.39 1.64
CA PHE A 65 1.90 -5.84 0.98
C PHE A 65 3.14 -6.16 1.82
N ALA A 66 4.06 -6.93 1.28
CA ALA A 66 5.30 -7.31 1.97
C ALA A 66 6.50 -7.17 1.03
N ALA A 67 7.56 -6.56 1.52
CA ALA A 67 8.83 -6.51 0.81
C ALA A 67 9.60 -7.82 0.96
N GLY A 68 10.52 -8.07 0.04
CA GLY A 68 11.35 -9.27 0.04
C GLY A 68 12.33 -9.31 1.22
N ARG A 69 12.56 -10.52 1.75
CA ARG A 69 13.56 -10.79 2.78
C ARG A 69 14.92 -11.07 2.15
N SER A 70 15.99 -10.59 2.75
CA SER A 70 17.37 -10.99 2.46
C SER A 70 17.96 -11.75 3.65
N ILE A 71 18.85 -12.70 3.36
CA ILE A 71 19.60 -13.45 4.39
C ILE A 71 20.97 -12.81 4.61
N ALA A 72 21.58 -12.29 3.56
CA ALA A 72 22.98 -11.82 3.57
C ALA A 72 23.11 -10.30 3.43
N SER A 73 22.02 -9.59 3.21
CA SER A 73 22.03 -8.14 3.00
C SER A 73 20.75 -7.49 3.54
N SER A 74 20.53 -6.23 3.27
CA SER A 74 19.31 -5.52 3.68
C SER A 74 18.06 -6.09 2.99
N GLY A 75 16.95 -6.15 3.71
CA GLY A 75 15.63 -6.45 3.14
C GLY A 75 15.12 -5.35 2.22
N GLY A 76 14.10 -5.65 1.44
CA GLY A 76 13.42 -4.66 0.60
C GLY A 76 12.59 -3.67 1.41
N CYS A 77 12.18 -2.57 0.80
CA CYS A 77 11.27 -1.58 1.39
C CYS A 77 9.87 -1.66 0.78
N VAL A 78 8.85 -1.26 1.54
CA VAL A 78 7.51 -0.92 1.05
C VAL A 78 7.36 0.59 1.15
N LEU A 79 7.07 1.26 0.04
CA LEU A 79 6.95 2.71 -0.05
C LEU A 79 5.56 3.10 -0.53
N THR A 80 4.89 4.00 0.21
CA THR A 80 3.59 4.56 -0.15
C THR A 80 3.70 6.08 -0.14
N ILE A 81 3.47 6.72 -1.28
CA ILE A 81 3.64 8.16 -1.47
C ILE A 81 2.37 8.72 -2.14
N GLY A 82 1.89 9.85 -1.65
CA GLY A 82 0.87 10.64 -2.35
C GLY A 82 1.45 11.33 -3.57
N GLY A 83 0.61 11.63 -4.56
CA GLY A 83 1.05 12.35 -5.77
C GLY A 83 1.48 13.77 -5.47
N GLU A 84 2.50 14.27 -6.16
CA GLU A 84 2.94 15.65 -6.09
C GLU A 84 2.02 16.56 -6.93
N GLY A 85 1.70 17.73 -6.41
CA GLY A 85 1.06 18.80 -7.15
C GLY A 85 2.03 19.97 -7.31
N THR A 86 2.52 20.25 -8.52
CA THR A 86 3.50 21.33 -8.78
C THR A 86 2.87 22.72 -8.76
N ALA A 87 1.60 22.84 -9.12
CA ALA A 87 0.86 24.10 -9.16
C ALA A 87 -0.37 24.12 -8.25
N ALA A 88 -0.60 23.04 -7.50
CA ALA A 88 -1.74 22.87 -6.60
C ALA A 88 -1.37 21.96 -5.44
N SER A 89 -2.32 21.62 -4.59
CA SER A 89 -2.09 20.73 -3.44
C SER A 89 -1.66 19.31 -3.87
N SER A 90 -0.81 18.67 -3.08
CA SER A 90 -0.43 17.27 -3.23
C SER A 90 -1.59 16.32 -2.89
N GLY A 91 -1.46 15.08 -3.32
CA GLY A 91 -2.40 14.01 -3.00
C GLY A 91 -2.35 13.57 -1.54
N LEU A 92 -3.47 13.08 -1.03
CA LEU A 92 -3.61 12.55 0.32
C LEU A 92 -3.20 11.07 0.36
N VAL A 93 -2.39 10.67 1.35
CA VAL A 93 -2.24 9.27 1.79
C VAL A 93 -3.12 9.06 3.02
N ARG A 94 -4.10 8.14 2.93
CA ARG A 94 -5.02 7.84 4.03
C ARG A 94 -4.95 6.37 4.41
N ILE A 95 -4.75 6.08 5.69
CA ILE A 95 -4.77 4.73 6.25
C ILE A 95 -5.75 4.74 7.42
N THR A 96 -6.83 3.96 7.31
CA THR A 96 -7.88 3.90 8.33
C THR A 96 -8.36 2.46 8.51
N SER A 97 -8.72 2.09 9.73
CA SER A 97 -9.54 0.90 9.97
C SER A 97 -11.02 1.20 9.71
N ALA A 98 -11.76 0.20 9.28
CA ALA A 98 -13.20 0.33 9.10
C ALA A 98 -13.96 0.32 10.44
N ASN A 99 -15.18 0.84 10.43
CA ASN A 99 -16.06 0.78 11.59
C ASN A 99 -16.46 -0.67 11.90
N GLY A 100 -16.64 -0.96 13.18
CA GLY A 100 -17.28 -2.19 13.61
C GLY A 100 -18.77 -2.19 13.29
N GLY A 101 -19.36 -3.36 13.13
CA GLY A 101 -20.82 -3.52 13.04
C GLY A 101 -21.52 -3.35 14.42
N THR A 102 -22.83 -3.55 14.44
CA THR A 102 -23.67 -3.31 15.64
C THR A 102 -23.28 -4.12 16.88
N ALA A 103 -22.60 -5.25 16.71
CA ALA A 103 -22.15 -6.13 17.79
C ALA A 103 -20.65 -6.41 17.80
N GLY A 104 -19.87 -5.66 17.03
CA GLY A 104 -18.42 -5.87 16.88
C GLY A 104 -17.59 -4.63 17.17
N ALA A 105 -16.33 -4.82 17.52
CA ALA A 105 -15.35 -3.75 17.64
C ALA A 105 -14.81 -3.35 16.25
N SER A 106 -14.37 -2.10 16.10
CA SER A 106 -13.64 -1.65 14.91
C SER A 106 -12.26 -2.29 14.81
N GLY A 107 -11.70 -2.32 13.59
CA GLY A 107 -10.35 -2.81 13.37
C GLY A 107 -9.29 -1.96 14.08
N ARG A 108 -8.21 -2.59 14.51
CA ARG A 108 -7.06 -1.90 15.09
C ARG A 108 -6.10 -1.43 13.99
N LEU A 109 -5.62 -0.21 14.09
CA LEU A 109 -4.49 0.30 13.32
C LEU A 109 -3.24 0.26 14.20
N ALA A 110 -2.18 -0.42 13.75
CA ALA A 110 -0.93 -0.54 14.50
C ALA A 110 0.27 -0.15 13.62
N PHE A 111 1.09 0.75 14.14
CA PHE A 111 2.39 1.10 13.57
C PHE A 111 3.48 0.66 14.54
N SER A 112 4.41 -0.17 14.08
CA SER A 112 5.54 -0.62 14.90
C SER A 112 6.79 -0.79 14.06
N SER A 113 7.93 -0.48 14.62
CA SER A 113 9.22 -0.85 14.06
C SER A 113 9.55 -2.31 14.39
N GLY A 114 10.38 -2.92 13.55
CA GLY A 114 10.87 -4.27 13.78
C GLY A 114 11.85 -4.34 14.96
N ARG A 115 12.05 -5.55 15.47
CA ARG A 115 13.01 -5.86 16.52
C ARG A 115 14.37 -6.23 15.91
N ALA A 116 15.45 -5.67 16.42
CA ALA A 116 16.81 -6.09 16.11
C ALA A 116 17.30 -7.12 17.14
N ALA A 117 17.99 -8.17 16.68
CA ALA A 117 18.62 -9.16 17.56
C ALA A 117 19.94 -8.64 18.13
N ALA A 118 20.69 -7.85 17.33
CA ALA A 118 21.89 -7.15 17.75
C ALA A 118 21.89 -5.78 17.05
N GLY A 119 21.98 -4.71 17.81
CA GLY A 119 21.89 -3.33 17.31
C GLY A 119 20.57 -2.64 17.67
N ASN A 120 20.37 -1.46 17.13
CA ASN A 120 19.19 -0.64 17.42
C ASN A 120 17.99 -1.05 16.58
N GLY A 121 16.81 -1.08 17.19
CA GLY A 121 15.54 -1.19 16.47
C GLY A 121 15.29 0.04 15.59
N GLY A 122 14.49 -0.12 14.54
CA GLY A 122 14.08 1.01 13.69
C GLY A 122 13.18 2.00 14.45
N ALA A 123 13.17 3.25 14.01
CA ALA A 123 12.25 4.26 14.53
C ALA A 123 10.90 4.23 13.79
N ALA A 124 9.81 4.49 14.50
CA ALA A 124 8.52 4.86 13.93
C ALA A 124 8.33 6.36 14.20
N SER A 125 8.49 7.20 13.18
CA SER A 125 8.47 8.65 13.34
C SER A 125 7.39 9.30 12.47
N PRO A 126 6.20 9.61 13.01
CA PRO A 126 5.26 10.51 12.35
C PRO A 126 5.76 11.95 12.51
N VAL A 127 6.04 12.63 11.41
CA VAL A 127 6.50 14.02 11.39
C VAL A 127 5.54 14.87 10.57
N SER A 128 5.13 16.00 11.13
CA SER A 128 4.42 17.07 10.42
C SER A 128 5.27 18.33 10.48
N TYR A 129 5.45 18.99 9.35
CA TYR A 129 6.12 20.28 9.26
C TYR A 129 5.15 21.33 8.75
N THR A 130 4.91 22.36 9.56
CA THR A 130 4.18 23.55 9.15
C THR A 130 5.14 24.73 9.17
N HIS A 131 5.30 25.40 8.02
CA HIS A 131 6.08 26.65 7.96
C HIS A 131 5.25 27.77 8.59
N LEU A 132 5.41 28.00 9.88
CA LEU A 132 4.93 29.21 10.54
C LEU A 132 5.95 30.32 10.33
N THR A 133 5.65 31.29 9.47
CA THR A 133 6.31 32.59 9.55
C THR A 133 5.78 33.29 10.78
N LEU A 134 6.58 33.34 11.84
CA LEU A 134 6.30 34.24 12.98
C LEU A 134 6.24 35.69 12.44
N PRO A 135 5.16 36.43 12.65
CA PRO A 135 5.18 37.85 12.38
C PRO A 135 6.26 38.48 13.27
N THR A 136 7.26 39.09 12.68
CA THR A 136 8.18 39.97 13.40
C THR A 136 7.37 41.11 13.96
N MET A 137 7.15 41.10 15.28
CA MET A 137 6.66 42.28 16.00
C MET A 137 7.76 43.32 15.89
N PHE A 138 7.53 44.33 15.05
CA PHE A 138 8.25 45.58 15.17
C PHE A 138 7.76 46.27 16.43
N GLU A 139 8.55 46.28 17.48
CA GLU A 139 8.39 47.27 18.55
C GLU A 139 8.82 48.62 18.01
N VAL A 140 7.92 49.61 18.15
CA VAL A 140 8.17 51.04 17.92
C VAL A 140 8.68 51.65 19.23
#